data_b54f276d6bfb311005b0feb4e1a93e70
#
_entry.id   b54f276d6bfb311005b0feb4e1a93e70
#
_cell.length_a   1.000
_cell.length_b   1.000
_cell.length_c   1.000
_cell.angle_alpha   90.00
_cell.angle_beta   90.00
_cell.angle_gamma   90.00
#
_symmetry.space_group_name_H-M   'P 1'
#
loop_
_entity.id
_entity.type
_entity.pdbx_description
1 polymer ?
#
loop_
_entity_poly.entity_id
_entity_poly.type
_entity_poly.pdbx_seq_one_letter_code
_entity_poly.pdbx_strand_id
1 'polypeptide(L)'
;MKFKPGNVFSKVRGGAGSNPLNIALYIGLAIFVALALANFLLSATTANRAQENITEASELRVVSQQIAKNALEAASGNADAFELLEAARGDFQSAWDGLKQEPVANEQVKQRLQALWDQVRQDTGTILNGQDTVLDLHEVADTLAQAIPQLQSEYQAVVDILVDTGAPPEQVAFAQRQIWLTERILRSISRVLEGDDNAVIAADNFGRDATEFGRVLNGMLAGDEAMGVQQIVNPQALNYLDRTSRLFDEFVNQSVDEILETAPELFQVASAADSIFRNSQDLLQESTNLNAQFERTTTGLFPSLWLGAVSAAIAVLLFFLIMLQRNREAARRRNELESENQRNQA
;
A
#
# COMPACT_ATOMS: atom_id res chain seq x y z
N MET A 1 -3.75 28.83 72.64
CA MET A 1 -2.69 29.68 72.05
C MET A 1 -3.10 30.09 70.64
N LYS A 2 -3.53 31.34 70.49
CA LYS A 2 -3.96 31.93 69.22
C LYS A 2 -2.75 32.58 68.55
N PHE A 3 -2.29 32.07 67.46
CA PHE A 3 -1.31 32.74 66.59
C PHE A 3 -2.01 33.75 65.67
N LYS A 4 -1.67 35.03 65.81
CA LYS A 4 -1.99 36.12 64.92
C LYS A 4 -1.02 36.09 63.73
N PRO A 5 -1.47 36.14 62.43
CA PRO A 5 -0.58 36.40 61.36
C PRO A 5 -0.25 37.88 61.26
N GLY A 6 1.03 38.19 61.39
CA GLY A 6 1.54 39.54 61.26
C GLY A 6 1.56 40.02 59.81
N ASN A 7 1.08 41.23 59.61
CA ASN A 7 1.13 42.01 58.40
C ASN A 7 2.59 42.27 57.98
N VAL A 8 3.01 41.64 56.85
CA VAL A 8 4.34 41.88 56.24
C VAL A 8 4.23 42.66 54.91
N PHE A 9 3.08 43.25 54.63
CA PHE A 9 2.92 44.13 53.44
C PHE A 9 2.77 45.60 53.80
N SER A 10 3.80 46.17 54.49
CA SER A 10 3.90 47.60 54.60
C SER A 10 5.35 48.01 54.71
N LYS A 11 5.99 48.31 53.63
CA LYS A 11 7.01 49.33 53.38
C LYS A 11 7.86 49.04 52.16
N VAL A 12 7.31 49.25 50.96
CA VAL A 12 8.11 49.71 49.84
C VAL A 12 7.36 50.92 49.27
N ARG A 13 7.39 52.00 50.04
CA ARG A 13 7.08 53.34 49.56
C ARG A 13 8.41 54.11 49.68
N GLY A 14 9.14 54.09 48.56
CA GLY A 14 10.43 54.75 48.41
C GLY A 14 10.64 55.14 46.95
N GLY A 15 10.09 56.24 46.52
CA GLY A 15 10.54 57.27 45.64
C GLY A 15 11.46 56.88 44.49
N ALA A 16 10.89 56.65 43.30
CA ALA A 16 11.43 57.15 42.04
C ALA A 16 10.22 57.40 41.18
N GLY A 17 9.90 58.65 40.89
CA GLY A 17 8.88 59.00 39.90
C GLY A 17 9.24 58.37 38.58
N SER A 18 8.67 57.20 38.34
CA SER A 18 8.80 56.52 37.04
C SER A 18 8.04 57.38 36.02
N ASN A 19 8.77 58.06 35.16
CA ASN A 19 8.21 58.79 34.05
C ASN A 19 7.18 57.87 33.33
N PRO A 20 5.92 58.31 33.17
CA PRO A 20 4.89 57.50 32.50
C PRO A 20 5.33 56.99 31.11
N LEU A 21 6.24 57.70 30.47
CA LEU A 21 6.86 57.29 29.20
C LEU A 21 7.72 56.02 29.36
N ASN A 22 8.48 55.89 30.46
CA ASN A 22 9.30 54.69 30.69
C ASN A 22 8.45 53.46 30.96
N ILE A 23 7.34 53.59 31.70
CA ILE A 23 6.38 52.50 31.89
C ILE A 23 5.76 52.04 30.58
N ALA A 24 5.37 53.02 29.72
CA ALA A 24 4.79 52.68 28.43
C ALA A 24 5.80 51.95 27.51
N LEU A 25 7.10 52.35 27.50
CA LEU A 25 8.14 51.68 26.74
C LEU A 25 8.41 50.23 27.24
N TYR A 26 8.42 49.98 28.55
CA TYR A 26 8.58 48.62 29.10
C TYR A 26 7.39 47.74 28.76
N ILE A 27 6.15 48.25 28.86
CA ILE A 27 4.94 47.53 28.48
C ILE A 27 4.95 47.21 26.97
N GLY A 28 5.30 48.23 26.15
CA GLY A 28 5.44 48.03 24.72
C GLY A 28 6.47 46.96 24.35
N LEU A 29 7.63 46.97 24.98
CA LEU A 29 8.68 45.96 24.82
C LEU A 29 8.17 44.56 25.17
N ALA A 30 7.52 44.43 26.33
CA ALA A 30 6.98 43.15 26.81
C ALA A 30 5.93 42.59 25.82
N ILE A 31 5.03 43.46 25.29
CA ILE A 31 4.02 43.07 24.29
C ILE A 31 4.67 42.59 22.98
N PHE A 32 5.62 43.35 22.42
CA PHE A 32 6.26 42.97 21.16
C PHE A 32 7.16 41.72 21.29
N VAL A 33 7.83 41.52 22.44
CA VAL A 33 8.57 40.28 22.72
C VAL A 33 7.61 39.11 22.85
N ALA A 34 6.49 39.25 23.55
CA ALA A 34 5.47 38.20 23.64
C ALA A 34 4.86 37.86 22.29
N LEU A 35 4.56 38.86 21.45
CA LEU A 35 4.06 38.67 20.08
C LEU A 35 5.10 37.96 19.19
N ALA A 36 6.38 38.37 19.28
CA ALA A 36 7.45 37.73 18.52
C ALA A 36 7.63 36.26 18.90
N LEU A 37 7.62 35.95 20.21
CA LEU A 37 7.71 34.57 20.72
C LEU A 37 6.49 33.73 20.34
N ALA A 38 5.29 34.28 20.50
CA ALA A 38 4.07 33.59 20.09
C ALA A 38 4.06 33.29 18.59
N ASN A 39 4.44 34.27 17.75
CA ASN A 39 4.53 34.07 16.31
C ASN A 39 5.61 33.02 15.95
N PHE A 40 6.76 33.05 16.60
CA PHE A 40 7.82 32.06 16.37
C PHE A 40 7.37 30.65 16.72
N LEU A 41 6.73 30.46 17.88
CA LEU A 41 6.21 29.15 18.29
C LEU A 41 5.12 28.63 17.34
N LEU A 42 4.17 29.49 16.96
CA LEU A 42 3.13 29.15 16.01
C LEU A 42 3.70 28.80 14.62
N SER A 43 4.66 29.59 14.15
CA SER A 43 5.32 29.33 12.86
C SER A 43 6.11 28.03 12.86
N ALA A 44 6.82 27.73 13.96
CA ALA A 44 7.60 26.50 14.09
C ALA A 44 6.68 25.25 14.11
N THR A 45 5.59 25.29 14.85
CA THR A 45 4.62 24.17 14.90
C THR A 45 3.92 23.97 13.55
N THR A 46 3.56 25.06 12.87
CA THR A 46 2.90 24.98 11.55
C THR A 46 3.87 24.48 10.48
N ALA A 47 5.14 24.90 10.53
CA ALA A 47 6.16 24.43 9.59
C ALA A 47 6.45 22.93 9.77
N ASN A 48 6.53 22.45 11.00
CA ASN A 48 6.75 21.02 11.28
C ASN A 48 5.57 20.16 10.78
N ARG A 49 4.33 20.57 11.06
CA ARG A 49 3.13 19.87 10.53
C ARG A 49 3.09 19.88 9.01
N ALA A 50 3.38 21.01 8.38
CA ALA A 50 3.40 21.08 6.92
C ALA A 50 4.47 20.17 6.31
N GLN A 51 5.64 20.05 6.95
CA GLN A 51 6.68 19.12 6.51
C GLN A 51 6.26 17.66 6.69
N GLU A 52 5.60 17.33 7.78
CA GLU A 52 5.03 16.01 8.05
C GLU A 52 4.00 15.64 6.98
N ASN A 53 3.05 16.53 6.70
CA ASN A 53 2.03 16.33 5.66
C ASN A 53 2.63 16.12 4.26
N ILE A 54 3.71 16.84 3.91
CA ILE A 54 4.44 16.63 2.65
C ILE A 54 5.09 15.24 2.62
N THR A 55 5.67 14.80 3.73
CA THR A 55 6.29 13.48 3.84
C THR A 55 5.25 12.37 3.68
N GLU A 56 4.15 12.42 4.43
CA GLU A 56 3.05 11.46 4.32
C GLU A 56 2.41 11.46 2.92
N ALA A 57 2.19 12.63 2.31
CA ALA A 57 1.67 12.71 0.94
C ALA A 57 2.65 12.14 -0.10
N SER A 58 3.96 12.26 0.13
CA SER A 58 4.98 11.62 -0.70
C SER A 58 5.00 10.11 -0.50
N GLU A 59 4.74 9.62 0.69
CA GLU A 59 4.63 8.20 1.02
C GLU A 59 3.44 7.57 0.30
N LEU A 60 2.26 8.22 0.28
CA LEU A 60 1.10 7.75 -0.50
C LEU A 60 1.47 7.46 -1.97
N ARG A 61 2.33 8.28 -2.57
CA ARG A 61 2.78 8.11 -3.96
C ARG A 61 3.61 6.84 -4.14
N VAL A 62 4.51 6.55 -3.22
CA VAL A 62 5.37 5.36 -3.26
C VAL A 62 4.54 4.11 -3.00
N VAL A 63 3.74 4.14 -1.96
CA VAL A 63 2.93 3.00 -1.52
C VAL A 63 1.86 2.64 -2.55
N SER A 64 1.28 3.62 -3.27
CA SER A 64 0.32 3.33 -4.36
C SER A 64 0.92 2.45 -5.46
N GLN A 65 2.21 2.63 -5.78
CA GLN A 65 2.90 1.80 -6.77
C GLN A 65 3.27 0.42 -6.20
N GLN A 66 3.60 0.35 -4.91
CA GLN A 66 3.85 -0.93 -4.23
C GLN A 66 2.58 -1.79 -4.17
N ILE A 67 1.42 -1.19 -3.87
CA ILE A 67 0.13 -1.87 -3.90
C ILE A 67 -0.12 -2.47 -5.29
N ALA A 68 0.03 -1.68 -6.37
CA ALA A 68 -0.20 -2.15 -7.73
C ALA A 68 0.73 -3.30 -8.13
N LYS A 69 2.03 -3.19 -7.80
CA LYS A 69 3.01 -4.24 -8.05
C LYS A 69 2.67 -5.51 -7.28
N ASN A 70 2.48 -5.39 -5.96
CA ASN A 70 2.25 -6.54 -5.10
C ASN A 70 0.91 -7.23 -5.39
N ALA A 71 -0.12 -6.47 -5.80
CA ALA A 71 -1.40 -7.02 -6.23
C ALA A 71 -1.27 -7.92 -7.46
N LEU A 72 -0.49 -7.50 -8.47
CA LEU A 72 -0.24 -8.32 -9.65
C LEU A 72 0.60 -9.56 -9.33
N GLU A 73 1.63 -9.42 -8.51
CA GLU A 73 2.48 -10.55 -8.09
C GLU A 73 1.69 -11.56 -7.21
N ALA A 74 0.84 -11.08 -6.29
CA ALA A 74 -0.03 -11.93 -5.49
C ALA A 74 -1.03 -12.70 -6.36
N ALA A 75 -1.72 -12.02 -7.28
CA ALA A 75 -2.65 -12.65 -8.20
C ALA A 75 -1.98 -13.68 -9.14
N SER A 76 -0.68 -13.58 -9.38
CA SER A 76 0.11 -14.55 -10.14
C SER A 76 0.71 -15.69 -9.29
N GLY A 77 0.29 -15.84 -8.03
CA GLY A 77 0.70 -16.95 -7.16
C GLY A 77 2.00 -16.74 -6.37
N ASN A 78 2.54 -15.52 -6.31
CA ASN A 78 3.68 -15.23 -5.46
C ASN A 78 3.23 -15.09 -3.99
N ALA A 79 3.55 -16.08 -3.15
CA ALA A 79 3.14 -16.13 -1.76
C ALA A 79 3.63 -14.92 -0.94
N ASP A 80 4.89 -14.48 -1.13
CA ASP A 80 5.47 -13.34 -0.41
C ASP A 80 4.75 -12.02 -0.75
N ALA A 81 4.15 -11.92 -1.93
CA ALA A 81 3.47 -10.72 -2.38
C ALA A 81 2.18 -10.43 -1.60
N PHE A 82 1.53 -11.42 -1.00
CA PHE A 82 0.34 -11.23 -0.17
C PHE A 82 0.68 -10.46 1.11
N GLU A 83 1.74 -10.83 1.81
CA GLU A 83 2.21 -10.12 3.02
C GLU A 83 2.62 -8.68 2.68
N LEU A 84 3.36 -8.51 1.57
CA LEU A 84 3.77 -7.18 1.10
C LEU A 84 2.59 -6.31 0.67
N LEU A 85 1.53 -6.91 0.11
CA LEU A 85 0.31 -6.22 -0.27
C LEU A 85 -0.47 -5.77 0.97
N GLU A 86 -0.60 -6.63 1.98
CA GLU A 86 -1.26 -6.28 3.24
C GLU A 86 -0.52 -5.15 3.97
N ALA A 87 0.82 -5.22 4.06
CA ALA A 87 1.65 -4.17 4.63
C ALA A 87 1.46 -2.84 3.89
N ALA A 88 1.57 -2.84 2.55
CA ALA A 88 1.39 -1.64 1.75
C ALA A 88 -0.02 -1.04 1.88
N ARG A 89 -1.07 -1.88 1.99
CA ARG A 89 -2.43 -1.42 2.29
C ARG A 89 -2.52 -0.72 3.64
N GLY A 90 -1.86 -1.27 4.66
CA GLY A 90 -1.80 -0.70 6.00
C GLY A 90 -1.06 0.65 6.03
N ASP A 91 0.07 0.73 5.35
CA ASP A 91 0.88 1.95 5.23
C ASP A 91 0.11 3.06 4.53
N PHE A 92 -0.55 2.75 3.39
CA PHE A 92 -1.39 3.73 2.69
C PHE A 92 -2.53 4.22 3.58
N GLN A 93 -3.24 3.31 4.26
CA GLN A 93 -4.33 3.68 5.16
C GLN A 93 -3.84 4.59 6.30
N SER A 94 -2.69 4.29 6.88
CA SER A 94 -2.11 5.08 7.99
C SER A 94 -1.74 6.49 7.54
N ALA A 95 -1.03 6.62 6.43
CA ALA A 95 -0.67 7.92 5.86
C ALA A 95 -1.92 8.72 5.42
N TRP A 96 -2.91 8.06 4.83
CA TRP A 96 -4.17 8.71 4.45
C TRP A 96 -4.97 9.20 5.67
N ASP A 97 -5.03 8.42 6.75
CA ASP A 97 -5.73 8.79 7.98
C ASP A 97 -5.11 10.03 8.64
N GLY A 98 -3.80 10.21 8.55
CA GLY A 98 -3.11 11.43 8.97
C GLY A 98 -3.52 12.65 8.12
N LEU A 99 -3.55 12.49 6.81
CA LEU A 99 -3.74 13.61 5.86
C LEU A 99 -5.19 14.03 5.62
N LYS A 100 -6.15 13.11 5.74
CA LYS A 100 -7.55 13.37 5.34
C LYS A 100 -8.23 14.51 6.11
N GLN A 101 -7.77 14.82 7.33
CA GLN A 101 -8.32 15.89 8.17
C GLN A 101 -7.56 17.21 8.02
N GLU A 102 -6.38 17.20 7.45
CA GLU A 102 -5.58 18.41 7.28
C GLU A 102 -6.18 19.35 6.22
N PRO A 103 -6.24 20.66 6.44
CA PRO A 103 -6.84 21.59 5.49
C PRO A 103 -6.01 21.68 4.19
N VAL A 104 -6.71 21.66 3.05
CA VAL A 104 -6.14 21.84 1.71
C VAL A 104 -6.89 22.92 0.96
N ALA A 105 -6.22 23.54 -0.04
CA ALA A 105 -6.82 24.59 -0.85
C ALA A 105 -7.98 24.06 -1.75
N ASN A 106 -7.91 22.80 -2.16
CA ASN A 106 -8.93 22.17 -3.00
C ASN A 106 -9.36 20.80 -2.41
N GLU A 107 -10.48 20.78 -1.71
CA GLU A 107 -11.04 19.57 -1.10
C GLU A 107 -11.48 18.49 -2.13
N GLN A 108 -11.67 18.84 -3.40
CA GLN A 108 -12.00 17.86 -4.44
C GLN A 108 -10.88 16.84 -4.67
N VAL A 109 -9.61 17.20 -4.43
CA VAL A 109 -8.48 16.27 -4.52
C VAL A 109 -8.62 15.17 -3.48
N LYS A 110 -8.93 15.54 -2.23
CA LYS A 110 -9.16 14.56 -1.16
C LYS A 110 -10.37 13.65 -1.43
N GLN A 111 -11.46 14.22 -1.95
CA GLN A 111 -12.66 13.44 -2.28
C GLN A 111 -12.35 12.41 -3.36
N ARG A 112 -11.59 12.78 -4.40
CA ARG A 112 -11.18 11.85 -5.46
C ARG A 112 -10.21 10.79 -4.95
N LEU A 113 -9.22 11.20 -4.16
CA LEU A 113 -8.28 10.27 -3.56
C LEU A 113 -8.99 9.26 -2.64
N GLN A 114 -9.96 9.72 -1.83
CA GLN A 114 -10.78 8.84 -0.99
C GLN A 114 -11.56 7.82 -1.82
N ALA A 115 -12.22 8.25 -2.90
CA ALA A 115 -13.01 7.36 -3.75
C ALA A 115 -12.12 6.30 -4.44
N LEU A 116 -10.94 6.69 -4.94
CA LEU A 116 -9.95 5.77 -5.52
C LEU A 116 -9.42 4.79 -4.46
N TRP A 117 -9.10 5.31 -3.28
CA TRP A 117 -8.62 4.47 -2.18
C TRP A 117 -9.65 3.46 -1.70
N ASP A 118 -10.91 3.86 -1.57
CA ASP A 118 -11.98 2.93 -1.18
C ASP A 118 -12.12 1.77 -2.17
N GLN A 119 -11.98 2.03 -3.47
CA GLN A 119 -11.98 0.99 -4.51
C GLN A 119 -10.73 0.08 -4.37
N VAL A 120 -9.54 0.66 -4.31
CA VAL A 120 -8.27 -0.08 -4.19
C VAL A 120 -8.26 -0.92 -2.90
N ARG A 121 -8.77 -0.39 -1.80
CA ARG A 121 -8.88 -1.11 -0.53
C ARG A 121 -9.83 -2.31 -0.62
N GLN A 122 -10.94 -2.18 -1.33
CA GLN A 122 -11.88 -3.28 -1.57
C GLN A 122 -11.23 -4.35 -2.44
N ASP A 123 -10.61 -3.96 -3.55
CA ASP A 123 -9.94 -4.86 -4.48
C ASP A 123 -8.77 -5.60 -3.81
N THR A 124 -7.98 -4.89 -2.99
CA THR A 124 -6.93 -5.50 -2.15
C THR A 124 -7.51 -6.53 -1.19
N GLY A 125 -8.66 -6.24 -0.58
CA GLY A 125 -9.37 -7.19 0.28
C GLY A 125 -9.78 -8.45 -0.48
N THR A 126 -10.26 -8.33 -1.72
CA THR A 126 -10.59 -9.48 -2.58
C THR A 126 -9.36 -10.36 -2.84
N ILE A 127 -8.21 -9.75 -3.16
CA ILE A 127 -6.97 -10.48 -3.41
C ILE A 127 -6.49 -11.22 -2.16
N LEU A 128 -6.46 -10.54 -1.01
CA LEU A 128 -6.00 -11.14 0.25
C LEU A 128 -6.91 -12.26 0.74
N ASN A 129 -8.22 -12.13 0.53
CA ASN A 129 -9.18 -13.20 0.90
C ASN A 129 -9.06 -14.43 -0.01
N GLY A 130 -8.65 -14.26 -1.27
CA GLY A 130 -8.44 -15.36 -2.22
C GLY A 130 -7.03 -15.95 -2.18
N GLN A 131 -6.22 -15.63 -1.16
CA GLN A 131 -4.82 -16.09 -1.06
C GLN A 131 -4.71 -17.62 -1.13
N ASP A 132 -5.47 -18.33 -0.31
CA ASP A 132 -5.40 -19.79 -0.24
C ASP A 132 -5.79 -20.39 -1.61
N THR A 133 -6.90 -19.94 -2.19
CA THR A 133 -7.34 -20.36 -3.54
C THR A 133 -6.29 -20.16 -4.63
N VAL A 134 -5.62 -19.01 -4.64
CA VAL A 134 -4.56 -18.72 -5.62
C VAL A 134 -3.38 -19.65 -5.42
N LEU A 135 -2.93 -19.85 -4.19
CA LEU A 135 -1.75 -20.67 -3.89
C LEU A 135 -2.02 -22.15 -4.14
N ASP A 136 -3.16 -22.68 -3.68
CA ASP A 136 -3.56 -24.06 -3.88
C ASP A 136 -3.69 -24.39 -5.38
N LEU A 137 -4.33 -23.50 -6.16
CA LEU A 137 -4.48 -23.72 -7.59
C LEU A 137 -3.13 -23.69 -8.35
N HIS A 138 -2.18 -22.88 -7.90
CA HIS A 138 -0.82 -22.90 -8.46
C HIS A 138 -0.10 -24.20 -8.12
N GLU A 139 -0.25 -24.74 -6.90
CA GLU A 139 0.30 -26.03 -6.50
C GLU A 139 -0.28 -27.18 -7.34
N VAL A 140 -1.61 -27.17 -7.53
CA VAL A 140 -2.29 -28.15 -8.41
C VAL A 140 -1.76 -28.06 -9.83
N ALA A 141 -1.61 -26.85 -10.38
CA ALA A 141 -1.10 -26.67 -11.72
C ALA A 141 0.35 -27.14 -11.88
N ASP A 142 1.21 -26.87 -10.90
CA ASP A 142 2.59 -27.35 -10.88
C ASP A 142 2.67 -28.88 -10.82
N THR A 143 1.80 -29.48 -10.01
CA THR A 143 1.67 -30.94 -9.89
C THR A 143 1.25 -31.56 -11.24
N LEU A 144 0.25 -30.96 -11.90
CA LEU A 144 -0.20 -31.41 -13.22
C LEU A 144 0.88 -31.19 -14.30
N ALA A 145 1.58 -30.07 -14.26
CA ALA A 145 2.69 -29.81 -15.18
C ALA A 145 3.82 -30.87 -15.09
N GLN A 146 4.01 -31.46 -13.91
CA GLN A 146 4.97 -32.56 -13.71
C GLN A 146 4.40 -33.93 -14.11
N ALA A 147 3.11 -34.19 -13.86
CA ALA A 147 2.46 -35.48 -14.17
C ALA A 147 2.16 -35.66 -15.67
N ILE A 148 1.76 -34.60 -16.38
CA ILE A 148 1.36 -34.67 -17.79
C ILE A 148 2.45 -35.23 -18.73
N PRO A 149 3.74 -34.81 -18.66
CA PRO A 149 4.80 -35.40 -19.47
C PRO A 149 4.99 -36.89 -19.22
N GLN A 150 4.77 -37.35 -17.98
CA GLN A 150 4.84 -38.77 -17.66
C GLN A 150 3.67 -39.55 -18.28
N LEU A 151 2.43 -39.02 -18.19
CA LEU A 151 1.28 -39.59 -18.88
C LEU A 151 1.52 -39.70 -20.40
N GLN A 152 2.09 -38.68 -21.03
CA GLN A 152 2.44 -38.67 -22.44
C GLN A 152 3.45 -39.78 -22.79
N SER A 153 4.49 -39.92 -21.95
CA SER A 153 5.51 -40.95 -22.14
C SER A 153 4.94 -42.37 -22.04
N GLU A 154 4.04 -42.62 -21.07
CA GLU A 154 3.36 -43.91 -20.91
C GLU A 154 2.47 -44.19 -22.12
N TYR A 155 1.69 -43.24 -22.60
CA TYR A 155 0.86 -43.40 -23.78
C TYR A 155 1.69 -43.55 -25.08
N GLN A 156 2.81 -42.88 -25.23
CA GLN A 156 3.70 -43.09 -26.35
C GLN A 156 4.20 -44.54 -26.40
N ALA A 157 4.56 -45.10 -25.24
CA ALA A 157 4.94 -46.52 -25.20
C ALA A 157 3.79 -47.47 -25.55
N VAL A 158 2.55 -47.13 -25.21
CA VAL A 158 1.36 -47.88 -25.65
C VAL A 158 1.24 -47.79 -27.20
N VAL A 159 1.34 -46.61 -27.77
CA VAL A 159 1.28 -46.44 -29.26
C VAL A 159 2.34 -47.26 -29.95
N ASP A 160 3.61 -47.21 -29.50
CA ASP A 160 4.74 -47.92 -30.09
C ASP A 160 4.48 -49.44 -30.05
N ILE A 161 4.04 -49.98 -28.91
CA ILE A 161 3.69 -51.41 -28.78
C ILE A 161 2.53 -51.79 -29.72
N LEU A 162 1.47 -50.99 -29.83
CA LEU A 162 0.33 -51.25 -30.67
C LEU A 162 0.74 -51.26 -32.18
N VAL A 163 1.60 -50.36 -32.59
CA VAL A 163 2.15 -50.28 -33.95
C VAL A 163 3.02 -51.50 -34.23
N ASP A 164 3.97 -51.85 -33.34
CA ASP A 164 4.91 -52.93 -33.51
C ASP A 164 4.23 -54.31 -33.54
N THR A 165 3.12 -54.47 -32.83
CA THR A 165 2.35 -55.72 -32.78
C THR A 165 1.26 -55.82 -33.84
N GLY A 166 1.10 -54.79 -34.72
CA GLY A 166 0.12 -54.76 -35.78
C GLY A 166 -1.32 -54.68 -35.25
N ALA A 167 -1.54 -53.95 -34.19
CA ALA A 167 -2.88 -53.73 -33.64
C ALA A 167 -3.80 -53.01 -34.64
N PRO A 168 -5.14 -53.14 -34.52
CA PRO A 168 -6.08 -52.43 -35.35
C PRO A 168 -5.78 -50.92 -35.40
N PRO A 169 -5.85 -50.28 -36.59
CA PRO A 169 -5.54 -48.83 -36.72
C PRO A 169 -6.37 -47.93 -35.83
N GLU A 170 -7.60 -48.33 -35.52
CA GLU A 170 -8.52 -47.64 -34.63
C GLU A 170 -7.96 -47.58 -33.20
N GLN A 171 -7.36 -48.66 -32.67
CA GLN A 171 -6.72 -48.67 -31.35
C GLN A 171 -5.51 -47.73 -31.28
N VAL A 172 -4.68 -47.73 -32.34
CA VAL A 172 -3.54 -46.82 -32.47
C VAL A 172 -4.03 -45.35 -32.48
N ALA A 173 -5.10 -45.08 -33.23
CA ALA A 173 -5.68 -43.74 -33.34
C ALA A 173 -6.24 -43.26 -31.97
N PHE A 174 -6.91 -44.13 -31.22
CA PHE A 174 -7.35 -43.76 -29.86
C PHE A 174 -6.18 -43.46 -28.92
N ALA A 175 -5.12 -44.26 -28.94
CA ALA A 175 -3.93 -44.02 -28.12
C ALA A 175 -3.22 -42.70 -28.48
N GLN A 176 -3.05 -42.42 -29.76
CA GLN A 176 -2.48 -41.16 -30.25
C GLN A 176 -3.32 -39.92 -29.83
N ARG A 177 -4.67 -40.07 -29.89
CA ARG A 177 -5.58 -39.00 -29.47
C ARG A 177 -5.43 -38.65 -27.97
N GLN A 178 -5.11 -39.64 -27.11
CA GLN A 178 -4.87 -39.40 -25.69
C GLN A 178 -3.66 -38.50 -25.45
N ILE A 179 -2.56 -38.69 -26.21
CA ILE A 179 -1.38 -37.82 -26.12
C ILE A 179 -1.77 -36.37 -26.43
N TRP A 180 -2.61 -36.16 -27.46
CA TRP A 180 -3.08 -34.82 -27.79
C TRP A 180 -4.04 -34.22 -26.72
N LEU A 181 -4.85 -35.04 -26.07
CA LEU A 181 -5.71 -34.59 -24.94
C LEU A 181 -4.89 -34.11 -23.73
N THR A 182 -3.77 -34.80 -23.43
CA THR A 182 -2.91 -34.31 -22.32
C THR A 182 -2.33 -32.93 -22.58
N GLU A 183 -1.95 -32.61 -23.84
CA GLU A 183 -1.52 -31.26 -24.24
C GLU A 183 -2.63 -30.21 -24.06
N ARG A 184 -3.89 -30.59 -24.38
CA ARG A 184 -5.03 -29.68 -24.19
C ARG A 184 -5.32 -29.45 -22.72
N ILE A 185 -5.26 -30.50 -21.90
CA ILE A 185 -5.43 -30.43 -20.45
C ILE A 185 -4.42 -29.45 -19.87
N LEU A 186 -3.12 -29.61 -20.17
CA LEU A 186 -2.06 -28.71 -19.68
C LEU A 186 -2.27 -27.24 -20.12
N ARG A 187 -2.69 -27.04 -21.38
CA ARG A 187 -2.97 -25.70 -21.88
C ARG A 187 -4.19 -25.07 -21.21
N SER A 188 -5.21 -25.85 -20.90
CA SER A 188 -6.40 -25.34 -20.19
C SER A 188 -6.06 -24.87 -18.79
N ILE A 189 -5.20 -25.61 -18.06
CA ILE A 189 -4.73 -25.20 -16.74
C ILE A 189 -3.94 -23.90 -16.80
N SER A 190 -2.99 -23.79 -17.73
CA SER A 190 -2.23 -22.54 -17.92
C SER A 190 -3.14 -21.33 -18.14
N ARG A 191 -4.25 -21.52 -18.88
CA ARG A 191 -5.24 -20.45 -19.09
C ARG A 191 -6.10 -20.16 -17.87
N VAL A 192 -6.41 -21.18 -17.05
CA VAL A 192 -7.10 -20.94 -15.77
C VAL A 192 -6.24 -20.06 -14.88
N LEU A 193 -4.93 -20.33 -14.79
CA LEU A 193 -4.01 -19.54 -13.98
C LEU A 193 -3.83 -18.08 -14.46
N GLU A 194 -4.09 -17.79 -15.76
CA GLU A 194 -4.10 -16.41 -16.26
C GLU A 194 -5.22 -15.57 -15.60
N GLY A 195 -6.30 -16.22 -15.10
CA GLY A 195 -7.39 -15.57 -14.37
C GLY A 195 -8.18 -14.55 -15.19
N ASP A 196 -8.06 -14.58 -16.53
CA ASP A 196 -8.77 -13.66 -17.45
C ASP A 196 -10.23 -14.08 -17.67
N ASP A 197 -10.94 -13.35 -18.52
CA ASP A 197 -12.35 -13.62 -18.87
C ASP A 197 -12.58 -15.06 -19.41
N ASN A 198 -11.52 -15.75 -19.83
CA ASN A 198 -11.58 -17.11 -20.37
C ASN A 198 -11.26 -18.20 -19.31
N ALA A 199 -10.85 -17.81 -18.11
CA ALA A 199 -10.43 -18.76 -17.06
C ALA A 199 -11.53 -19.80 -16.74
N VAL A 200 -12.78 -19.37 -16.58
CA VAL A 200 -13.93 -20.26 -16.32
C VAL A 200 -14.20 -21.20 -17.52
N ILE A 201 -14.08 -20.68 -18.75
CA ILE A 201 -14.22 -21.50 -19.98
C ILE A 201 -13.07 -22.52 -20.08
N ALA A 202 -11.87 -22.10 -19.68
CA ALA A 202 -10.69 -22.98 -19.68
C ALA A 202 -10.84 -24.11 -18.64
N ALA A 203 -11.37 -23.82 -17.46
CA ALA A 203 -11.69 -24.81 -16.42
C ALA A 203 -12.73 -25.83 -16.92
N ASP A 204 -13.79 -25.37 -17.58
CA ASP A 204 -14.80 -26.26 -18.19
C ASP A 204 -14.21 -27.14 -19.33
N ASN A 205 -13.31 -26.58 -20.15
CA ASN A 205 -12.58 -27.36 -21.15
C ASN A 205 -11.66 -28.41 -20.50
N PHE A 206 -10.96 -28.05 -19.42
CA PHE A 206 -10.16 -28.98 -18.65
C PHE A 206 -11.00 -30.17 -18.15
N GLY A 207 -12.13 -29.92 -17.50
CA GLY A 207 -13.02 -30.95 -16.97
C GLY A 207 -13.55 -31.88 -18.06
N ARG A 208 -13.93 -31.32 -19.22
CA ARG A 208 -14.37 -32.15 -20.37
C ARG A 208 -13.26 -33.00 -20.96
N ASP A 209 -12.07 -32.44 -21.13
CA ASP A 209 -10.92 -33.16 -21.68
C ASP A 209 -10.43 -34.25 -20.74
N ALA A 210 -10.42 -34.00 -19.43
CA ALA A 210 -10.11 -34.99 -18.42
C ALA A 210 -11.14 -36.15 -18.37
N THR A 211 -12.43 -35.80 -18.46
CA THR A 211 -13.51 -36.80 -18.54
C THR A 211 -13.38 -37.65 -19.82
N GLU A 212 -13.11 -37.05 -20.99
CA GLU A 212 -12.92 -37.81 -22.25
C GLU A 212 -11.70 -38.72 -22.15
N PHE A 213 -10.58 -38.19 -21.60
CA PHE A 213 -9.36 -38.95 -21.39
C PHE A 213 -9.61 -40.20 -20.52
N GLY A 214 -10.23 -40.03 -19.37
CA GLY A 214 -10.55 -41.13 -18.45
C GLY A 214 -11.49 -42.17 -19.08
N ARG A 215 -12.51 -41.75 -19.85
CA ARG A 215 -13.41 -42.65 -20.55
C ARG A 215 -12.69 -43.52 -21.59
N VAL A 216 -11.85 -42.91 -22.42
CA VAL A 216 -11.09 -43.64 -23.44
C VAL A 216 -10.08 -44.59 -22.80
N LEU A 217 -9.38 -44.15 -21.73
CA LEU A 217 -8.45 -44.96 -20.97
C LEU A 217 -9.15 -46.22 -20.39
N ASN A 218 -10.29 -46.03 -19.74
CA ASN A 218 -11.10 -47.13 -19.25
C ASN A 218 -11.61 -48.07 -20.36
N GLY A 219 -12.00 -47.48 -21.50
CA GLY A 219 -12.37 -48.25 -22.70
C GLY A 219 -11.21 -49.08 -23.26
N MET A 220 -9.99 -48.57 -23.25
CA MET A 220 -8.78 -49.30 -23.64
C MET A 220 -8.44 -50.44 -22.67
N LEU A 221 -8.72 -50.25 -21.35
CA LEU A 221 -8.51 -51.28 -20.34
C LEU A 221 -9.61 -52.38 -20.30
N ALA A 222 -10.88 -52.00 -20.48
CA ALA A 222 -12.03 -52.91 -20.26
C ALA A 222 -12.88 -53.16 -21.50
N GLY A 223 -12.73 -52.35 -22.55
CA GLY A 223 -13.59 -52.24 -23.71
C GLY A 223 -14.77 -51.27 -23.48
N ASP A 224 -15.16 -50.52 -24.53
CA ASP A 224 -16.34 -49.64 -24.53
C ASP A 224 -16.99 -49.71 -25.93
N GLU A 225 -18.02 -50.56 -26.08
CA GLU A 225 -18.73 -50.73 -27.36
C GLU A 225 -19.45 -49.43 -27.79
N ALA A 226 -19.92 -48.62 -26.84
CA ALA A 226 -20.64 -47.38 -27.15
C ALA A 226 -19.71 -46.33 -27.76
N MET A 227 -18.43 -46.34 -27.40
CA MET A 227 -17.40 -45.50 -28.01
C MET A 227 -16.65 -46.16 -29.17
N GLY A 228 -16.88 -47.44 -29.42
CA GLY A 228 -16.12 -48.22 -30.38
C GLY A 228 -14.67 -48.50 -29.97
N VAL A 229 -14.38 -48.42 -28.67
CA VAL A 229 -13.05 -48.68 -28.10
C VAL A 229 -12.94 -50.15 -27.74
N GLN A 230 -12.07 -50.87 -28.46
CA GLN A 230 -11.81 -52.28 -28.16
C GLN A 230 -10.78 -52.40 -27.00
N GLN A 231 -11.00 -53.42 -26.15
CA GLN A 231 -10.03 -53.72 -25.07
C GLN A 231 -8.66 -54.10 -25.68
N ILE A 232 -7.61 -53.53 -25.08
CA ILE A 232 -6.23 -53.88 -25.40
C ILE A 232 -5.89 -55.19 -24.67
N VAL A 233 -5.40 -56.16 -25.44
CA VAL A 233 -5.07 -57.48 -24.87
C VAL A 233 -3.58 -57.75 -24.76
N ASN A 234 -2.72 -56.86 -25.32
CA ASN A 234 -1.27 -56.98 -25.22
C ASN A 234 -0.81 -56.73 -23.78
N PRO A 235 -0.13 -57.70 -23.08
CA PRO A 235 0.24 -57.56 -21.67
C PRO A 235 1.20 -56.43 -21.39
N GLN A 236 2.06 -56.07 -22.33
CA GLN A 236 3.01 -54.96 -22.18
C GLN A 236 2.27 -53.62 -22.25
N ALA A 237 1.40 -53.44 -23.27
CA ALA A 237 0.58 -52.26 -23.40
C ALA A 237 -0.37 -52.09 -22.19
N LEU A 238 -0.97 -53.16 -21.68
CA LEU A 238 -1.80 -53.13 -20.43
C LEU A 238 -1.01 -52.63 -19.23
N ASN A 239 0.24 -53.04 -19.07
CA ASN A 239 1.07 -52.57 -17.95
C ASN A 239 1.30 -51.04 -18.00
N TYR A 240 1.52 -50.48 -19.21
CA TYR A 240 1.61 -49.04 -19.40
C TYR A 240 0.27 -48.34 -19.15
N LEU A 241 -0.85 -48.88 -19.62
CA LEU A 241 -2.19 -48.35 -19.36
C LEU A 241 -2.56 -48.36 -17.88
N ASP A 242 -2.19 -49.39 -17.13
CA ASP A 242 -2.40 -49.47 -15.68
C ASP A 242 -1.61 -48.41 -14.91
N ARG A 243 -0.39 -48.11 -15.34
CA ARG A 243 0.39 -46.98 -14.76
C ARG A 243 -0.23 -45.66 -15.10
N THR A 244 -0.65 -45.49 -16.35
CA THR A 244 -1.34 -44.27 -16.82
C THR A 244 -2.63 -44.06 -16.02
N SER A 245 -3.43 -45.13 -15.76
CA SER A 245 -4.66 -45.01 -14.98
C SER A 245 -4.38 -44.49 -13.55
N ARG A 246 -3.36 -45.04 -12.89
CA ARG A 246 -2.98 -44.55 -11.56
C ARG A 246 -2.54 -43.09 -11.57
N LEU A 247 -1.69 -42.69 -12.51
CA LEU A 247 -1.24 -41.30 -12.65
C LEU A 247 -2.41 -40.35 -12.97
N PHE A 248 -3.31 -40.78 -13.84
CA PHE A 248 -4.49 -40.01 -14.18
C PHE A 248 -5.42 -39.82 -12.99
N ASP A 249 -5.74 -40.90 -12.28
CA ASP A 249 -6.64 -40.84 -11.12
C ASP A 249 -6.03 -40.03 -9.97
N GLU A 250 -4.73 -40.16 -9.73
CA GLU A 250 -4.03 -39.48 -8.64
C GLU A 250 -3.87 -37.98 -8.88
N PHE A 251 -3.53 -37.57 -10.10
CA PHE A 251 -3.17 -36.19 -10.39
C PHE A 251 -4.22 -35.43 -11.19
N VAL A 252 -4.81 -36.03 -12.22
CA VAL A 252 -5.73 -35.31 -13.11
C VAL A 252 -7.16 -35.37 -12.63
N ASN A 253 -7.66 -36.56 -12.34
CA ASN A 253 -9.06 -36.78 -11.99
C ASN A 253 -9.44 -36.09 -10.67
N GLN A 254 -8.57 -36.13 -9.66
CA GLN A 254 -8.79 -35.43 -8.39
C GLN A 254 -8.80 -33.93 -8.50
N SER A 255 -8.03 -33.36 -9.43
CA SER A 255 -7.94 -31.91 -9.64
C SER A 255 -9.12 -31.31 -10.41
N VAL A 256 -9.99 -32.14 -11.02
CA VAL A 256 -11.09 -31.63 -11.87
C VAL A 256 -12.07 -30.79 -11.07
N ASP A 257 -12.57 -31.32 -9.95
CA ASP A 257 -13.57 -30.65 -9.12
C ASP A 257 -12.98 -29.37 -8.49
N GLU A 258 -11.75 -29.45 -8.02
CA GLU A 258 -11.05 -28.31 -7.41
C GLU A 258 -10.85 -27.14 -8.40
N ILE A 259 -10.36 -27.44 -9.62
CA ILE A 259 -10.17 -26.43 -10.66
C ILE A 259 -11.49 -25.80 -11.10
N LEU A 260 -12.55 -26.60 -11.23
CA LEU A 260 -13.88 -26.10 -11.61
C LEU A 260 -14.50 -25.23 -10.54
N GLU A 261 -14.30 -25.55 -9.26
CA GLU A 261 -14.86 -24.84 -8.13
C GLU A 261 -14.11 -23.51 -7.86
N THR A 262 -12.78 -23.52 -8.03
CA THR A 262 -11.92 -22.38 -7.67
C THR A 262 -11.71 -21.36 -8.80
N ALA A 263 -11.87 -21.75 -10.06
CA ALA A 263 -11.67 -20.87 -11.22
C ALA A 263 -12.46 -19.54 -11.18
N PRO A 264 -13.73 -19.49 -10.71
CA PRO A 264 -14.47 -18.24 -10.58
C PRO A 264 -13.87 -17.28 -9.53
N GLU A 265 -13.29 -17.81 -8.45
CA GLU A 265 -12.63 -17.00 -7.42
C GLU A 265 -11.30 -16.45 -7.92
N LEU A 266 -10.50 -17.26 -8.62
CA LEU A 266 -9.28 -16.81 -9.26
C LEU A 266 -9.54 -15.66 -10.24
N PHE A 267 -10.62 -15.76 -11.03
CA PHE A 267 -11.06 -14.68 -11.92
C PHE A 267 -11.36 -13.38 -11.14
N GLN A 268 -12.00 -13.47 -9.97
CA GLN A 268 -12.25 -12.30 -9.14
C GLN A 268 -10.95 -11.67 -8.61
N VAL A 269 -9.98 -12.49 -8.18
CA VAL A 269 -8.67 -12.03 -7.73
C VAL A 269 -7.90 -11.34 -8.85
N ALA A 270 -7.82 -11.95 -10.03
CA ALA A 270 -7.15 -11.37 -11.19
C ALA A 270 -7.83 -10.07 -11.66
N SER A 271 -9.17 -10.04 -11.67
CA SER A 271 -9.95 -8.84 -11.99
C SER A 271 -9.70 -7.70 -10.98
N ALA A 272 -9.59 -8.02 -9.69
CA ALA A 272 -9.26 -7.05 -8.64
C ALA A 272 -7.83 -6.50 -8.83
N ALA A 273 -6.85 -7.36 -9.15
CA ALA A 273 -5.48 -6.94 -9.43
C ALA A 273 -5.40 -6.01 -10.65
N ASP A 274 -6.12 -6.33 -11.74
CA ASP A 274 -6.20 -5.49 -12.92
C ASP A 274 -6.91 -4.15 -12.65
N SER A 275 -7.95 -4.14 -11.81
CA SER A 275 -8.60 -2.92 -11.32
C SER A 275 -7.63 -2.03 -10.55
N ILE A 276 -6.85 -2.59 -9.62
CA ILE A 276 -5.80 -1.88 -8.88
C ILE A 276 -4.77 -1.31 -9.85
N PHE A 277 -4.30 -2.10 -10.80
CA PHE A 277 -3.32 -1.65 -11.80
C PHE A 277 -3.83 -0.46 -12.62
N ARG A 278 -5.06 -0.51 -13.11
CA ARG A 278 -5.69 0.61 -13.85
C ARG A 278 -5.84 1.86 -12.98
N ASN A 279 -6.29 1.71 -11.75
CA ASN A 279 -6.51 2.82 -10.82
C ASN A 279 -5.21 3.37 -10.22
N SER A 280 -4.10 2.64 -10.31
CA SER A 280 -2.82 3.02 -9.68
C SER A 280 -2.26 4.34 -10.22
N GLN A 281 -2.46 4.63 -11.51
CA GLN A 281 -2.00 5.86 -12.13
C GLN A 281 -2.81 7.07 -11.63
N ASP A 282 -4.12 6.91 -11.50
CA ASP A 282 -4.99 7.97 -10.97
C ASP A 282 -4.72 8.21 -9.49
N LEU A 283 -4.51 7.13 -8.72
CA LEU A 283 -4.13 7.20 -7.30
C LEU A 283 -2.79 7.92 -7.12
N LEU A 284 -1.79 7.60 -7.94
CA LEU A 284 -0.49 8.27 -7.97
C LEU A 284 -0.64 9.75 -8.32
N GLN A 285 -1.47 10.08 -9.32
CA GLN A 285 -1.69 11.46 -9.75
C GLN A 285 -2.39 12.28 -8.67
N GLU A 286 -3.46 11.77 -8.06
CA GLU A 286 -4.17 12.50 -6.99
C GLU A 286 -3.32 12.62 -5.71
N SER A 287 -2.49 11.62 -5.38
CA SER A 287 -1.49 11.72 -4.31
C SER A 287 -0.45 12.81 -4.63
N THR A 288 -0.02 12.93 -5.89
CA THR A 288 0.90 13.99 -6.34
C THR A 288 0.24 15.37 -6.26
N ASN A 289 -1.05 15.47 -6.64
CA ASN A 289 -1.82 16.70 -6.54
C ASN A 289 -1.98 17.14 -5.07
N LEU A 290 -2.21 16.18 -4.17
CA LEU A 290 -2.30 16.44 -2.73
C LEU A 290 -0.96 16.94 -2.19
N ASN A 291 0.15 16.29 -2.52
CA ASN A 291 1.50 16.72 -2.13
C ASN A 291 1.79 18.15 -2.59
N ALA A 292 1.48 18.48 -3.85
CA ALA A 292 1.67 19.83 -4.39
C ALA A 292 0.82 20.89 -3.68
N GLN A 293 -0.33 20.55 -3.12
CA GLN A 293 -1.13 21.47 -2.31
C GLN A 293 -0.48 21.75 -0.96
N PHE A 294 0.07 20.74 -0.28
CA PHE A 294 0.81 20.93 0.97
C PHE A 294 2.09 21.76 0.75
N GLU A 295 2.83 21.51 -0.33
CA GLU A 295 4.00 22.34 -0.70
C GLU A 295 3.63 23.81 -0.90
N ARG A 296 2.52 24.12 -1.57
CA ARG A 296 2.05 25.50 -1.76
C ARG A 296 1.62 26.16 -0.47
N THR A 297 1.03 25.40 0.45
CA THR A 297 0.62 25.90 1.77
C THR A 297 1.86 26.29 2.58
N THR A 298 2.94 25.51 2.48
CA THR A 298 4.22 25.82 3.16
C THR A 298 4.86 27.13 2.67
N THR A 299 4.81 27.38 1.35
CA THR A 299 5.31 28.65 0.78
C THR A 299 4.45 29.85 1.17
N GLY A 300 3.18 29.66 1.51
CA GLY A 300 2.27 30.71 2.02
C GLY A 300 2.54 31.15 3.46
N LEU A 301 3.43 30.49 4.21
CA LEU A 301 3.81 30.87 5.58
C LEU A 301 4.74 32.11 5.66
N PHE A 302 5.26 32.60 4.53
CA PHE A 302 6.09 33.81 4.49
C PHE A 302 5.45 35.05 5.14
N PRO A 303 4.13 35.33 5.05
CA PRO A 303 3.53 36.48 5.73
C PRO A 303 3.64 36.42 7.25
N SER A 304 3.57 35.21 7.84
CA SER A 304 3.67 35.03 9.30
C SER A 304 5.12 35.20 9.80
N LEU A 305 6.10 34.75 9.04
CA LEU A 305 7.53 34.98 9.33
C LEU A 305 7.88 36.48 9.29
N TRP A 306 7.31 37.23 8.32
CA TRP A 306 7.49 38.67 8.23
C TRP A 306 6.92 39.42 9.42
N LEU A 307 5.73 39.04 9.90
CA LEU A 307 5.13 39.64 11.10
C LEU A 307 5.97 39.36 12.35
N GLY A 308 6.52 38.14 12.48
CA GLY A 308 7.46 37.79 13.52
C GLY A 308 8.76 38.61 13.47
N ALA A 309 9.34 38.80 12.29
CA ALA A 309 10.55 39.59 12.07
C ALA A 309 10.32 41.08 12.37
N VAL A 310 9.19 41.63 11.92
CA VAL A 310 8.81 43.02 12.22
C VAL A 310 8.60 43.26 13.71
N SER A 311 7.88 42.35 14.40
CA SER A 311 7.66 42.49 15.84
C SER A 311 8.97 42.35 16.64
N ALA A 312 9.87 41.46 16.24
CA ALA A 312 11.21 41.36 16.81
C ALA A 312 12.07 42.62 16.58
N ALA A 313 12.05 43.18 15.38
CA ALA A 313 12.75 44.41 15.06
C ALA A 313 12.24 45.58 15.90
N ILE A 314 10.92 45.74 16.08
CA ILE A 314 10.31 46.76 16.95
C ILE A 314 10.74 46.53 18.40
N ALA A 315 10.74 45.28 18.90
CA ALA A 315 11.20 44.98 20.26
C ALA A 315 12.67 45.38 20.49
N VAL A 316 13.56 45.10 19.51
CA VAL A 316 14.97 45.50 19.56
C VAL A 316 15.09 47.03 19.58
N LEU A 317 14.31 47.72 18.77
CA LEU A 317 14.32 49.18 18.69
C LEU A 317 13.85 49.83 20.03
N LEU A 318 12.78 49.28 20.63
CA LEU A 318 12.30 49.72 21.94
C LEU A 318 13.34 49.46 23.04
N PHE A 319 14.03 48.31 23.00
CA PHE A 319 15.11 47.99 23.91
C PHE A 319 16.25 49.01 23.83
N PHE A 320 16.68 49.38 22.61
CA PHE A 320 17.69 50.43 22.38
C PHE A 320 17.25 51.79 22.91
N LEU A 321 15.98 52.16 22.70
CA LEU A 321 15.44 53.43 23.23
C LEU A 321 15.45 53.46 24.75
N ILE A 322 15.07 52.38 25.42
CA ILE A 322 15.14 52.25 26.85
C ILE A 322 16.58 52.36 27.34
N MET A 323 17.52 51.69 26.67
CA MET A 323 18.95 51.76 27.05
C MET A 323 19.51 53.17 26.89
N LEU A 324 19.18 53.88 25.81
CA LEU A 324 19.59 55.26 25.60
C LEU A 324 19.02 56.22 26.67
N GLN A 325 17.75 56.03 27.05
CA GLN A 325 17.15 56.83 28.12
C GLN A 325 17.82 56.58 29.49
N ARG A 326 18.07 55.30 29.82
CA ARG A 326 18.80 54.99 31.07
C ARG A 326 20.20 55.57 31.10
N ASN A 327 20.92 55.55 29.98
CA ASN A 327 22.25 56.15 29.91
C ASN A 327 22.18 57.70 30.08
N ARG A 328 21.18 58.33 29.51
CA ARG A 328 20.95 59.79 29.64
C ARG A 328 20.57 60.16 31.11
N GLU A 329 19.72 59.35 31.74
CA GLU A 329 19.37 59.59 33.14
C GLU A 329 20.56 59.34 34.10
N ALA A 330 21.40 58.34 33.82
CA ALA A 330 22.60 58.07 34.59
C ALA A 330 23.65 59.22 34.44
N ALA A 331 23.79 59.78 33.23
CA ALA A 331 24.65 60.93 32.98
C ALA A 331 24.15 62.21 33.69
N ARG A 332 22.83 62.47 33.67
CA ARG A 332 22.22 63.58 34.41
C ARG A 332 22.46 63.49 35.93
N ARG A 333 22.27 62.28 36.51
CA ARG A 333 22.52 62.05 37.93
C ARG A 333 23.99 62.21 38.31
N ARG A 334 24.94 61.86 37.45
CA ARG A 334 26.36 62.10 37.69
C ARG A 334 26.67 63.59 37.71
N ASN A 335 26.13 64.35 36.75
CA ASN A 335 26.33 65.79 36.66
C ASN A 335 25.68 66.52 37.85
N GLU A 336 24.52 66.07 38.33
CA GLU A 336 23.87 66.62 39.56
C GLU A 336 24.71 66.36 40.81
N LEU A 337 25.24 65.16 40.99
CA LEU A 337 26.12 64.80 42.12
C LEU A 337 27.45 65.56 42.06
N GLU A 338 28.04 65.79 40.91
CA GLU A 338 29.25 66.61 40.75
C GLU A 338 28.98 68.08 41.09
N SER A 339 27.81 68.63 40.69
CA SER A 339 27.42 69.99 41.01
C SER A 339 27.09 70.17 42.50
N GLU A 340 26.49 69.18 43.19
CA GLU A 340 26.27 69.20 44.62
C GLU A 340 27.58 69.10 45.43
N ASN A 341 28.53 68.23 44.99
CA ASN A 341 29.87 68.16 45.59
C ASN A 341 30.66 69.45 45.47
N GLN A 342 30.56 70.13 44.37
CA GLN A 342 31.21 71.46 44.16
C GLN A 342 30.55 72.53 45.04
N ARG A 343 29.21 72.49 45.23
CA ARG A 343 28.53 73.43 46.15
C ARG A 343 28.84 73.17 47.65
N ASN A 344 29.15 71.96 48.06
CA ASN A 344 29.48 71.59 49.40
C ASN A 344 30.97 71.81 49.75
N GLN A 345 31.82 72.12 48.74
CA GLN A 345 33.25 72.45 48.94
C GLN A 345 33.55 73.97 48.82
N ALA A 346 32.56 74.81 48.48
CA ALA A 346 32.63 76.26 48.51
C ALA A 346 31.97 76.87 49.71
#